data_134008a89903b561a89e1e92feac47c1
#
_entry.id   134008a89903b561a89e1e92feac47c1
#
_cell.length_a   1.000
_cell.length_b   1.000
_cell.length_c   1.000
_cell.angle_alpha   90.00
_cell.angle_beta   90.00
_cell.angle_gamma   90.00
#
_symmetry.space_group_name_H-M   'P 1'
#
loop_
_entity.id
_entity.type
_entity.pdbx_description
1 polymer ?
#
loop_
_entity_poly.entity_id
_entity_poly.type
_entity_poly.pdbx_seq_one_letter_code
_entity_poly.pdbx_strand_id
1 'polypeptide(L)'
;MKKLLIIALAFLCVFGMVGCSQHPQQAQSNQLIAEGNVIKIDVSSLPEGYNYSFDGEEAKEIIDYLSNLNLQSKFEENPNEYAGMTWVIFLEYDNGDELTVYHFGNMFIRTEKGSWYKMTYDEANRFDTLLDELNN
;
A
#
# COMPACT_ATOMS: atom_id res chain seq x y z
N MET A 1 -12.23 37.07 55.75
CA MET A 1 -13.04 36.61 54.60
C MET A 1 -12.54 37.11 53.24
N LYS A 2 -11.79 38.21 53.13
CA LYS A 2 -11.29 38.72 51.84
C LYS A 2 -10.10 37.92 51.24
N LYS A 3 -9.37 37.14 52.06
CA LYS A 3 -8.21 36.36 51.59
C LYS A 3 -8.59 35.00 51.00
N LEU A 4 -9.76 34.47 51.28
CA LEU A 4 -10.23 33.19 50.75
C LEU A 4 -10.79 33.32 49.33
N LEU A 5 -11.25 34.51 48.95
CA LEU A 5 -11.81 34.78 47.63
C LEU A 5 -10.73 34.85 46.52
N ILE A 6 -9.52 35.26 46.91
CA ILE A 6 -8.39 35.39 45.94
C ILE A 6 -7.81 34.03 45.54
N ILE A 7 -7.86 33.05 46.47
CA ILE A 7 -7.34 31.70 46.19
C ILE A 7 -8.30 30.92 45.27
N ALA A 8 -9.60 31.16 45.36
CA ALA A 8 -10.58 30.50 44.48
C ALA A 8 -10.49 31.00 43.04
N LEU A 9 -10.06 32.25 42.82
CA LEU A 9 -9.95 32.81 41.46
C LEU A 9 -8.67 32.33 40.72
N ALA A 10 -7.62 31.96 41.47
CA ALA A 10 -6.36 31.45 40.88
C ALA A 10 -6.48 30.01 40.39
N PHE A 11 -7.45 29.21 40.88
CA PHE A 11 -7.64 27.83 40.48
C PHE A 11 -8.48 27.67 39.20
N LEU A 12 -9.18 28.71 38.77
CA LEU A 12 -10.02 28.63 37.55
C LEU A 12 -9.27 28.89 36.26
N CYS A 13 -8.03 29.38 36.31
CA CYS A 13 -7.24 29.70 35.11
C CYS A 13 -6.33 28.55 34.63
N VAL A 14 -6.25 27.43 35.34
CA VAL A 14 -5.33 26.32 34.98
C VAL A 14 -5.98 25.25 34.09
N PHE A 15 -7.31 25.27 33.94
CA PHE A 15 -8.01 24.26 33.12
C PHE A 15 -8.33 24.69 31.68
N GLY A 16 -7.80 25.82 31.23
CA GLY A 16 -8.12 26.40 29.93
C GLY A 16 -7.15 26.05 28.76
N MET A 17 -6.15 25.21 28.99
CA MET A 17 -5.21 24.80 27.91
C MET A 17 -5.20 23.30 27.72
N VAL A 18 -6.35 22.69 27.50
CA VAL A 18 -6.41 21.44 26.74
C VAL A 18 -6.35 21.86 25.28
N GLY A 19 -5.13 22.15 24.81
CA GLY A 19 -4.85 22.30 23.41
C GLY A 19 -5.33 21.05 22.69
N CYS A 20 -6.17 21.21 21.69
CA CYS A 20 -6.36 20.21 20.67
C CYS A 20 -4.97 19.82 20.14
N SER A 21 -4.39 18.78 20.67
CA SER A 21 -3.38 18.05 19.94
C SER A 21 -4.12 17.46 18.74
N GLN A 22 -4.06 18.16 17.62
CA GLN A 22 -4.23 17.53 16.33
C GLN A 22 -3.24 16.38 16.34
N HIS A 23 -3.76 15.18 16.56
CA HIS A 23 -3.03 13.98 16.17
C HIS A 23 -2.68 14.21 14.69
N PRO A 24 -1.41 14.19 14.31
CA PRO A 24 -1.10 14.01 12.91
C PRO A 24 -1.84 12.74 12.54
N GLN A 25 -2.77 12.83 11.59
CA GLN A 25 -3.28 11.65 10.93
C GLN A 25 -2.01 10.95 10.45
N GLN A 26 -1.64 9.88 11.14
CA GLN A 26 -0.70 8.92 10.60
C GLN A 26 -1.32 8.56 9.25
N ALA A 27 -0.63 8.97 8.20
CA ALA A 27 -0.88 8.40 6.89
C ALA A 27 -0.85 6.89 7.13
N GLN A 28 -2.01 6.25 7.05
CA GLN A 28 -2.06 4.79 7.05
C GLN A 28 -1.18 4.42 5.87
N SER A 29 -0.03 3.85 6.17
CA SER A 29 0.77 3.23 5.14
C SER A 29 -0.13 2.14 4.59
N ASN A 30 -0.66 2.36 3.41
CA ASN A 30 -1.43 1.36 2.67
C ASN A 30 -0.43 0.30 2.19
N GLN A 31 0.13 -0.43 3.14
CA GLN A 31 1.09 -1.48 2.85
C GLN A 31 0.35 -2.60 2.14
N LEU A 32 0.63 -2.75 0.87
CA LEU A 32 -0.04 -3.73 0.01
C LEU A 32 0.35 -5.16 0.37
N ILE A 33 1.63 -5.36 0.74
CA ILE A 33 2.18 -6.67 1.07
C ILE A 33 2.49 -6.78 2.57
N ALA A 34 2.29 -7.96 3.14
CA ALA A 34 2.60 -8.24 4.52
C ALA A 34 4.11 -8.29 4.76
N GLU A 35 4.53 -8.00 6.00
CA GLU A 35 5.89 -8.26 6.42
C GLU A 35 6.15 -9.77 6.40
N GLY A 36 7.28 -10.17 5.84
CA GLY A 36 7.68 -11.58 5.74
C GLY A 36 8.79 -11.77 4.72
N ASN A 37 9.36 -12.96 4.72
CA ASN A 37 10.39 -13.31 3.74
C ASN A 37 9.74 -14.02 2.56
N VAL A 38 9.59 -13.31 1.43
CA VAL A 38 9.09 -13.88 0.17
C VAL A 38 10.21 -14.69 -0.47
N ILE A 39 9.94 -15.94 -0.78
CA ILE A 39 10.92 -16.88 -1.35
C ILE A 39 10.74 -17.07 -2.86
N LYS A 40 9.54 -16.79 -3.37
CA LYS A 40 9.23 -16.93 -4.78
C LYS A 40 8.14 -15.95 -5.21
N ILE A 41 8.21 -15.46 -6.43
CA ILE A 41 7.17 -14.67 -7.07
C ILE A 41 6.87 -15.23 -8.45
N ASP A 42 5.63 -15.58 -8.72
CA ASP A 42 5.15 -15.90 -10.06
C ASP A 42 4.31 -14.72 -10.59
N VAL A 43 4.59 -14.27 -11.79
CA VAL A 43 3.86 -13.17 -12.44
C VAL A 43 3.26 -13.69 -13.75
N SER A 44 1.96 -13.56 -13.89
CA SER A 44 1.23 -13.92 -15.10
C SER A 44 0.33 -12.80 -15.58
N SER A 45 -0.05 -12.83 -16.86
CA SER A 45 -0.97 -11.83 -17.42
C SER A 45 -2.37 -12.39 -17.68
N LEU A 46 -3.37 -11.50 -17.62
CA LEU A 46 -4.72 -11.75 -18.09
C LEU A 46 -5.12 -10.65 -19.11
N PRO A 47 -5.48 -11.02 -20.37
CA PRO A 47 -5.50 -12.40 -20.90
C PRO A 47 -4.12 -13.06 -20.91
N GLU A 48 -4.12 -14.38 -20.93
CA GLU A 48 -2.88 -15.18 -20.93
C GLU A 48 -1.94 -14.76 -22.07
N GLY A 49 -0.66 -14.58 -21.77
CA GLY A 49 0.35 -14.19 -22.75
C GLY A 49 1.75 -14.16 -22.16
N TYR A 50 1.86 -13.81 -20.89
CA TYR A 50 3.13 -13.72 -20.17
C TYR A 50 3.09 -14.58 -18.91
N ASN A 51 4.21 -15.23 -18.61
CA ASN A 51 4.37 -16.03 -17.39
C ASN A 51 5.84 -16.04 -16.99
N TYR A 52 6.14 -15.48 -15.82
CA TYR A 52 7.47 -15.31 -15.30
C TYR A 52 7.54 -15.87 -13.87
N SER A 53 8.74 -16.34 -13.48
CA SER A 53 8.98 -16.81 -12.13
C SER A 53 10.31 -16.25 -11.65
N PHE A 54 10.29 -15.61 -10.48
CA PHE A 54 11.43 -14.92 -9.90
C PHE A 54 11.73 -15.43 -8.50
N ASP A 55 13.01 -15.53 -8.17
CA ASP A 55 13.50 -15.81 -6.82
C ASP A 55 14.72 -14.94 -6.48
N GLY A 56 15.25 -15.05 -5.26
CA GLY A 56 16.47 -14.35 -4.85
C GLY A 56 16.40 -12.83 -5.04
N GLU A 57 17.39 -12.27 -5.73
CA GLU A 57 17.50 -10.81 -5.93
C GLU A 57 16.40 -10.26 -6.85
N GLU A 58 15.98 -11.01 -7.87
CA GLU A 58 14.91 -10.60 -8.79
C GLU A 58 13.57 -10.48 -8.05
N ALA A 59 13.22 -11.46 -7.22
CA ALA A 59 12.03 -11.38 -6.37
C ALA A 59 12.09 -10.18 -5.43
N LYS A 60 13.27 -9.86 -4.88
CA LYS A 60 13.46 -8.71 -4.02
C LYS A 60 13.18 -7.38 -4.71
N GLU A 61 13.57 -7.21 -5.96
CA GLU A 61 13.27 -6.00 -6.72
C GLU A 61 11.76 -5.79 -6.91
N ILE A 62 11.01 -6.87 -7.15
CA ILE A 62 9.54 -6.82 -7.22
C ILE A 62 8.92 -6.49 -5.86
N ILE A 63 9.46 -7.06 -4.76
CA ILE A 63 9.02 -6.74 -3.40
C ILE A 63 9.27 -5.27 -3.08
N ASP A 64 10.45 -4.76 -3.41
CA ASP A 64 10.82 -3.36 -3.20
C ASP A 64 9.88 -2.43 -3.98
N TYR A 65 9.53 -2.78 -5.22
CA TYR A 65 8.52 -2.05 -5.98
C TYR A 65 7.17 -2.03 -5.26
N LEU A 66 6.62 -3.19 -4.90
CA LEU A 66 5.31 -3.31 -4.26
C LEU A 66 5.24 -2.62 -2.89
N SER A 67 6.34 -2.67 -2.12
CA SER A 67 6.44 -2.08 -0.79
C SER A 67 6.52 -0.56 -0.81
N ASN A 68 7.07 0.02 -1.88
CA ASN A 68 7.29 1.46 -2.02
C ASN A 68 6.21 2.17 -2.85
N LEU A 69 5.14 1.48 -3.23
CA LEU A 69 4.04 2.09 -3.97
C LEU A 69 3.36 3.20 -3.15
N ASN A 70 3.22 4.36 -3.76
CA ASN A 70 2.44 5.46 -3.21
C ASN A 70 0.98 5.31 -3.61
N LEU A 71 0.24 4.52 -2.86
CA LEU A 71 -1.18 4.29 -3.10
C LEU A 71 -1.98 5.55 -2.78
N GLN A 72 -2.58 6.15 -3.80
CA GLN A 72 -3.27 7.44 -3.67
C GLN A 72 -4.57 7.29 -2.87
N SER A 73 -5.61 6.82 -3.50
CA SER A 73 -6.93 6.71 -2.89
C SER A 73 -7.52 5.33 -3.15
N LYS A 74 -8.31 4.87 -2.18
CA LYS A 74 -9.14 3.71 -2.38
C LYS A 74 -10.12 4.00 -3.52
N PHE A 75 -10.21 3.06 -4.46
CA PHE A 75 -11.08 3.16 -5.61
C PHE A 75 -12.35 2.36 -5.36
N GLU A 76 -13.49 3.04 -5.31
CA GLU A 76 -14.77 2.43 -4.93
C GLU A 76 -15.51 1.81 -6.14
N GLU A 77 -15.16 2.21 -7.36
CA GLU A 77 -15.76 1.67 -8.57
C GLU A 77 -15.10 0.35 -8.98
N ASN A 78 -15.72 -0.38 -9.90
CA ASN A 78 -15.15 -1.60 -10.43
C ASN A 78 -14.22 -1.28 -11.61
N PRO A 79 -12.89 -1.48 -11.49
CA PRO A 79 -11.97 -1.19 -12.59
C PRO A 79 -12.15 -2.09 -13.81
N ASN A 80 -12.89 -3.19 -13.71
CA ASN A 80 -13.21 -4.06 -14.87
C ASN A 80 -14.01 -3.36 -15.97
N GLU A 81 -14.53 -2.15 -15.72
CA GLU A 81 -15.13 -1.30 -16.74
C GLU A 81 -14.08 -0.62 -17.63
N TYR A 82 -12.81 -0.63 -17.24
CA TYR A 82 -11.70 -0.10 -18.01
C TYR A 82 -11.05 -1.21 -18.83
N ALA A 83 -10.59 -0.87 -20.03
CA ALA A 83 -9.81 -1.79 -20.85
C ALA A 83 -8.36 -1.83 -20.36
N GLY A 84 -7.78 -3.01 -20.31
CA GLY A 84 -6.37 -3.18 -19.93
C GLY A 84 -6.00 -4.62 -19.65
N MET A 85 -4.71 -4.88 -19.63
CA MET A 85 -4.13 -6.14 -19.18
C MET A 85 -4.05 -6.13 -17.65
N THR A 86 -4.20 -7.29 -17.04
CA THR A 86 -3.99 -7.48 -15.61
C THR A 86 -2.74 -8.31 -15.41
N TRP A 87 -1.81 -7.82 -14.60
CA TRP A 87 -0.78 -8.65 -14.02
C TRP A 87 -1.31 -9.31 -12.75
N VAL A 88 -1.14 -10.61 -12.65
CA VAL A 88 -1.41 -11.40 -11.45
C VAL A 88 -0.08 -11.77 -10.84
N ILE A 89 0.22 -11.23 -9.68
CA ILE A 89 1.50 -11.38 -8.97
C ILE A 89 1.23 -12.27 -7.77
N PHE A 90 1.74 -13.48 -7.79
CA PHE A 90 1.61 -14.46 -6.72
C PHE A 90 2.91 -14.51 -5.91
N LEU A 91 2.82 -14.25 -4.61
CA LEU A 91 3.94 -14.26 -3.68
C LEU A 91 3.82 -15.47 -2.76
N GLU A 92 4.89 -16.24 -2.62
CA GLU A 92 5.04 -17.33 -1.67
C GLU A 92 6.04 -16.93 -0.58
N TYR A 93 5.63 -17.06 0.69
CA TYR A 93 6.45 -16.72 1.86
C TYR A 93 7.10 -17.98 2.44
N ASP A 94 8.24 -17.82 3.13
CA ASP A 94 9.00 -18.90 3.76
C ASP A 94 8.23 -19.63 4.87
N ASN A 95 7.22 -18.99 5.45
CA ASN A 95 6.31 -19.59 6.46
C ASN A 95 5.14 -20.39 5.82
N GLY A 96 5.07 -20.44 4.48
CA GLY A 96 4.02 -21.10 3.72
C GLY A 96 2.76 -20.26 3.51
N ASP A 97 2.77 -18.98 3.90
CA ASP A 97 1.71 -18.05 3.52
C ASP A 97 1.81 -17.67 2.05
N GLU A 98 0.67 -17.32 1.47
CA GLU A 98 0.54 -16.91 0.07
C GLU A 98 -0.21 -15.58 -0.03
N LEU A 99 0.16 -14.75 -0.99
CA LEU A 99 -0.52 -13.51 -1.30
C LEU A 99 -0.63 -13.32 -2.80
N THR A 100 -1.83 -13.00 -3.29
CA THR A 100 -2.04 -12.60 -4.68
C THR A 100 -2.30 -11.11 -4.77
N VAL A 101 -1.57 -10.45 -5.65
CA VAL A 101 -1.73 -9.03 -5.99
C VAL A 101 -2.18 -8.93 -7.45
N TYR A 102 -3.18 -8.11 -7.70
CA TYR A 102 -3.68 -7.78 -9.04
C TYR A 102 -3.28 -6.37 -9.39
N HIS A 103 -2.51 -6.20 -10.45
CA HIS A 103 -2.14 -4.92 -11.03
C HIS A 103 -2.88 -4.77 -12.36
N PHE A 104 -3.95 -3.97 -12.36
CA PHE A 104 -4.85 -3.84 -13.49
C PHE A 104 -4.62 -2.57 -14.28
N GLY A 105 -4.44 -2.71 -15.59
CA GLY A 105 -4.17 -1.60 -16.49
C GLY A 105 -3.01 -0.75 -15.97
N ASN A 106 -3.06 0.53 -16.22
CA ASN A 106 -1.95 1.43 -15.88
C ASN A 106 -2.19 2.22 -14.59
N MET A 107 -3.14 1.84 -13.74
CA MET A 107 -3.46 2.68 -12.57
C MET A 107 -4.05 1.97 -11.36
N PHE A 108 -4.41 0.70 -11.42
CA PHE A 108 -5.14 0.06 -10.33
C PHE A 108 -4.40 -1.14 -9.76
N ILE A 109 -4.42 -1.26 -8.44
CA ILE A 109 -3.79 -2.38 -7.73
C ILE A 109 -4.62 -2.79 -6.52
N ARG A 110 -4.64 -4.09 -6.21
CA ARG A 110 -5.22 -4.65 -4.99
C ARG A 110 -4.57 -5.96 -4.61
N THR A 111 -4.75 -6.38 -3.36
CA THR A 111 -4.59 -7.78 -2.96
C THR A 111 -5.87 -8.56 -3.26
N GLU A 112 -5.80 -9.90 -3.24
CA GLU A 112 -6.94 -10.78 -3.53
C GLU A 112 -8.21 -10.42 -2.74
N LYS A 113 -8.06 -10.11 -1.45
CA LYS A 113 -9.17 -9.76 -0.54
C LYS A 113 -9.29 -8.26 -0.25
N GLY A 114 -8.43 -7.46 -0.87
CA GLY A 114 -8.34 -6.02 -0.62
C GLY A 114 -9.24 -5.19 -1.52
N SER A 115 -9.32 -3.91 -1.17
CA SER A 115 -9.93 -2.89 -2.03
C SER A 115 -8.97 -2.52 -3.15
N TRP A 116 -9.53 -1.98 -4.23
CA TRP A 116 -8.73 -1.35 -5.27
C TRP A 116 -8.15 -0.02 -4.79
N TYR A 117 -6.91 0.27 -5.18
CA TYR A 117 -6.23 1.54 -4.98
C TYR A 117 -5.74 2.08 -6.32
N LYS A 118 -5.73 3.40 -6.44
CA LYS A 118 -5.08 4.05 -7.58
C LYS A 118 -3.58 4.22 -7.31
N MET A 119 -2.81 4.03 -8.37
CA MET A 119 -1.39 4.40 -8.48
C MET A 119 -1.26 5.59 -9.42
N THR A 120 -0.09 6.22 -9.44
CA THR A 120 0.29 7.12 -10.52
C THR A 120 0.59 6.33 -11.80
N TYR A 121 0.47 6.97 -12.94
CA TYR A 121 0.85 6.35 -14.22
C TYR A 121 2.32 5.94 -14.24
N ASP A 122 3.20 6.77 -13.66
CA ASP A 122 4.64 6.49 -13.60
C ASP A 122 4.94 5.25 -12.76
N GLU A 123 4.26 5.08 -11.63
CA GLU A 123 4.40 3.87 -10.80
C GLU A 123 3.92 2.62 -11.52
N ALA A 124 2.77 2.69 -12.18
CA ALA A 124 2.23 1.57 -12.93
C ALA A 124 3.16 1.17 -14.10
N ASN A 125 3.64 2.14 -14.88
CA ASN A 125 4.55 1.92 -16.01
C ASN A 125 5.92 1.38 -15.55
N ARG A 126 6.35 1.72 -14.33
CA ARG A 126 7.59 1.19 -13.76
C ARG A 126 7.54 -0.32 -13.56
N PHE A 127 6.37 -0.91 -13.30
CA PHE A 127 6.23 -2.36 -13.19
C PHE A 127 6.52 -3.07 -14.52
N ASP A 128 5.95 -2.58 -15.60
CA ASP A 128 6.21 -3.12 -16.94
C ASP A 128 7.71 -3.04 -17.30
N THR A 129 8.33 -1.89 -17.00
CA THR A 129 9.77 -1.69 -17.21
C THR A 129 10.60 -2.66 -16.36
N LEU A 130 10.22 -2.86 -15.09
CA LEU A 130 10.91 -3.79 -14.20
C LEU A 130 10.83 -5.23 -14.71
N LEU A 131 9.67 -5.68 -15.18
CA LEU A 131 9.52 -7.01 -15.75
C LEU A 131 10.39 -7.18 -17.01
N ASP A 132 10.47 -6.15 -17.86
CA ASP A 132 11.32 -6.18 -19.05
C ASP A 132 12.82 -6.26 -18.67
N GLU A 133 13.24 -5.54 -17.63
CA GLU A 133 14.63 -5.56 -17.14
C GLU A 133 15.01 -6.90 -16.53
N LEU A 134 14.11 -7.54 -15.77
CA LEU A 134 14.38 -8.83 -15.12
C LEU A 134 14.35 -10.01 -16.10
N ASN A 135 13.76 -9.86 -17.29
CA ASN A 135 13.66 -10.93 -18.29
C ASN A 135 14.68 -10.81 -19.44
N ASN A 136 15.57 -9.82 -19.41
CA ASN A 136 16.66 -9.65 -20.40
C ASN A 136 18.00 -10.07 -19.83
#